data_882b77decfb105af89cfb54675f342c6
#
_entry.id   882b77decfb105af89cfb54675f342c6
#
_cell.length_a   1.000
_cell.length_b   1.000
_cell.length_c   1.000
_cell.angle_alpha   90.00
_cell.angle_beta   90.00
_cell.angle_gamma   90.00
#
_symmetry.space_group_name_H-M   'P 1'
#
loop_
_entity.id
_entity.type
_entity.pdbx_description
1 polymer ?
#
loop_
_entity_poly.entity_id
_entity_poly.type
_entity_poly.pdbx_seq_one_letter_code
_entity_poly.pdbx_strand_id
1 'polypeptide(L)'
;NGIGTVNITGAGTGYTGGTQPTEIISDPFQKATAQSALSTTGSIKTITINNRGSGYTVQPTVAFSTGTATGNSVLANGGRCETIQIVDGGTGYSASPTVTISEAPQIAFTANNIAIIIAADTITLTAHPFETGDAVLFDSSTIDASAVAPTGLTDQTTYYIIRVDNNTIKLAASLADANNGTAINITAEGSGSMFIKGTDATVGAITVSAGAITAIAVSVKGSGYLTAPTVTITDSTGTGAIANGIHGKAVSEITLTDA
;
A
#
# COMPACT_ATOMS: atom_id res chain seq x y z
N ASN A 1 -5.41 4.39 -1.78
CA ASN A 1 -5.05 2.99 -1.57
C ASN A 1 -6.19 2.12 -1.92
N GLY A 2 -6.24 1.76 -3.15
CA GLY A 2 -7.26 0.89 -3.65
C GLY A 2 -6.77 -0.55 -3.72
N ILE A 3 -7.64 -1.48 -3.86
CA ILE A 3 -7.43 -2.91 -4.00
C ILE A 3 -7.20 -3.30 -5.44
N GLY A 4 -6.35 -4.31 -5.64
CA GLY A 4 -6.27 -5.13 -6.82
C GLY A 4 -7.49 -6.05 -7.01
N THR A 5 -7.43 -6.86 -8.01
CA THR A 5 -8.49 -7.74 -8.51
C THR A 5 -8.89 -8.82 -7.50
N VAL A 6 -10.17 -9.17 -7.45
CA VAL A 6 -10.66 -10.36 -6.75
C VAL A 6 -10.86 -11.46 -7.77
N ASN A 7 -10.18 -12.59 -7.61
CA ASN A 7 -10.41 -13.79 -8.40
C ASN A 7 -11.39 -14.73 -7.69
N ILE A 8 -12.48 -15.08 -8.39
CA ILE A 8 -13.45 -16.03 -7.89
C ILE A 8 -13.01 -17.43 -8.32
N THR A 9 -12.64 -18.28 -7.37
CA THR A 9 -12.29 -19.69 -7.62
C THR A 9 -13.45 -20.63 -7.41
N GLY A 10 -14.50 -20.16 -6.71
CA GLY A 10 -15.72 -20.91 -6.49
C GLY A 10 -16.93 -20.00 -6.25
N ALA A 11 -17.91 -20.02 -7.15
CA ALA A 11 -18.97 -19.02 -7.19
C ALA A 11 -20.17 -19.29 -6.26
N GLY A 12 -20.24 -20.42 -5.56
CA GLY A 12 -21.37 -20.80 -4.70
C GLY A 12 -22.71 -20.87 -5.43
N THR A 13 -23.72 -21.43 -4.79
CA THR A 13 -25.10 -21.53 -5.28
C THR A 13 -26.10 -21.13 -4.19
N GLY A 14 -27.37 -20.93 -4.56
CA GLY A 14 -28.43 -20.63 -3.60
C GLY A 14 -28.69 -19.15 -3.33
N TYR A 15 -28.09 -18.25 -4.11
CA TYR A 15 -28.43 -16.83 -4.06
C TYR A 15 -29.74 -16.56 -4.78
N THR A 16 -30.79 -16.18 -4.04
CA THR A 16 -32.11 -15.86 -4.59
C THR A 16 -32.25 -14.37 -4.88
N GLY A 17 -32.62 -14.09 -6.10
CA GLY A 17 -32.95 -12.84 -6.75
C GLY A 17 -32.80 -11.52 -6.01
N GLY A 18 -31.82 -10.73 -6.39
CA GLY A 18 -31.75 -9.28 -6.17
C GLY A 18 -31.04 -8.79 -4.91
N THR A 19 -30.78 -9.64 -3.93
CA THR A 19 -30.03 -9.24 -2.73
C THR A 19 -28.60 -9.76 -2.82
N GLN A 20 -27.65 -8.85 -3.03
CA GLN A 20 -26.22 -9.18 -3.01
C GLN A 20 -25.79 -9.51 -1.59
N PRO A 21 -24.98 -10.57 -1.38
CA PRO A 21 -24.39 -10.83 -0.07
C PRO A 21 -23.45 -9.69 0.36
N THR A 22 -23.46 -9.39 1.65
CA THR A 22 -22.53 -8.44 2.25
C THR A 22 -21.29 -9.20 2.71
N GLU A 23 -20.13 -8.75 2.28
CA GLU A 23 -18.83 -9.32 2.65
C GLU A 23 -18.34 -8.67 3.94
N ILE A 24 -17.90 -9.50 4.91
CA ILE A 24 -17.35 -9.03 6.17
C ILE A 24 -15.89 -9.46 6.24
N ILE A 25 -15.01 -8.48 6.39
CA ILE A 25 -13.57 -8.69 6.57
C ILE A 25 -13.20 -8.29 8.00
N SER A 26 -12.51 -9.18 8.73
CA SER A 26 -12.23 -9.01 10.15
C SER A 26 -11.23 -7.87 10.43
N ASP A 27 -11.43 -7.22 11.56
CA ASP A 27 -10.94 -5.89 11.95
C ASP A 27 -9.42 -5.75 12.13
N PRO A 28 -8.85 -4.67 11.62
CA PRO A 28 -7.89 -3.84 12.33
C PRO A 28 -8.16 -2.33 12.15
N PHE A 29 -7.21 -1.47 11.97
CA PHE A 29 -7.39 -0.01 12.03
C PHE A 29 -8.34 0.60 10.99
N GLN A 30 -8.39 0.05 9.78
CA GLN A 30 -9.37 0.41 8.76
C GLN A 30 -9.89 -0.86 8.08
N LYS A 31 -11.17 -1.11 8.22
CA LYS A 31 -11.80 -2.32 7.70
C LYS A 31 -11.85 -2.30 6.17
N ALA A 32 -11.45 -3.42 5.55
CA ALA A 32 -11.66 -3.62 4.13
C ALA A 32 -13.15 -3.82 3.83
N THR A 33 -13.61 -3.31 2.69
CA THR A 33 -14.98 -3.51 2.20
C THR A 33 -14.97 -3.97 0.76
N ALA A 34 -15.85 -4.89 0.43
CA ALA A 34 -15.99 -5.43 -0.91
C ALA A 34 -17.48 -5.52 -1.29
N GLN A 35 -17.75 -5.65 -2.58
CA GLN A 35 -19.05 -5.85 -3.16
C GLN A 35 -19.01 -7.00 -4.16
N SER A 36 -19.95 -7.94 -4.05
CA SER A 36 -20.10 -9.04 -5.00
C SER A 36 -21.09 -8.69 -6.12
N ALA A 37 -20.88 -9.25 -7.30
CA ALA A 37 -21.87 -9.28 -8.37
C ALA A 37 -22.24 -10.73 -8.70
N LEU A 38 -23.52 -10.98 -8.86
CA LEU A 38 -24.05 -12.31 -9.17
C LEU A 38 -24.10 -12.57 -10.69
N SER A 39 -23.94 -13.83 -11.06
CA SER A 39 -24.26 -14.33 -12.39
C SER A 39 -25.80 -14.47 -12.55
N THR A 40 -26.27 -14.64 -13.76
CA THR A 40 -27.70 -14.94 -14.05
C THR A 40 -28.17 -16.28 -13.47
N THR A 41 -27.25 -17.15 -13.09
CA THR A 41 -27.50 -18.47 -12.47
C THR A 41 -27.46 -18.47 -10.95
N GLY A 42 -27.28 -17.29 -10.31
CA GLY A 42 -27.28 -17.15 -8.86
C GLY A 42 -25.96 -17.53 -8.18
N SER A 43 -24.84 -17.55 -8.92
CA SER A 43 -23.50 -17.73 -8.39
C SER A 43 -22.77 -16.38 -8.33
N ILE A 44 -21.80 -16.21 -7.45
CA ILE A 44 -20.96 -15.00 -7.41
C ILE A 44 -20.06 -15.00 -8.66
N LYS A 45 -20.19 -13.95 -9.47
CA LYS A 45 -19.40 -13.76 -10.68
C LYS A 45 -18.13 -12.97 -10.45
N THR A 46 -18.21 -11.92 -9.67
CA THR A 46 -17.07 -11.04 -9.36
C THR A 46 -17.19 -10.51 -7.95
N ILE A 47 -16.06 -10.23 -7.31
CA ILE A 47 -15.99 -9.44 -6.09
C ILE A 47 -15.12 -8.23 -6.40
N THR A 48 -15.67 -7.03 -6.18
CA THR A 48 -14.94 -5.78 -6.28
C THR A 48 -14.69 -5.25 -4.89
N ILE A 49 -13.44 -5.03 -4.56
CA ILE A 49 -13.11 -4.48 -3.27
C ILE A 49 -13.18 -2.95 -3.35
N ASN A 50 -14.02 -2.32 -2.55
CA ASN A 50 -14.25 -0.88 -2.55
C ASN A 50 -13.26 -0.14 -1.63
N ASN A 51 -12.79 -0.81 -0.58
CA ASN A 51 -11.78 -0.30 0.34
C ASN A 51 -10.90 -1.48 0.80
N ARG A 52 -9.59 -1.36 0.66
CA ARG A 52 -8.64 -2.41 1.03
C ARG A 52 -8.45 -2.58 2.53
N GLY A 53 -8.88 -1.60 3.29
CA GLY A 53 -8.50 -1.51 4.68
C GLY A 53 -6.99 -1.29 4.87
N SER A 54 -6.55 -1.34 6.11
CA SER A 54 -5.14 -1.16 6.48
C SER A 54 -4.87 -1.77 7.86
N GLY A 55 -3.60 -2.04 8.17
CA GLY A 55 -3.19 -2.55 9.47
C GLY A 55 -3.38 -4.05 9.68
N TYR A 56 -3.69 -4.83 8.65
CA TYR A 56 -3.76 -6.28 8.75
C TYR A 56 -2.36 -6.88 8.95
N THR A 57 -2.17 -7.59 10.04
CA THR A 57 -0.93 -8.33 10.33
C THR A 57 -1.04 -9.80 9.93
N VAL A 58 -2.26 -10.31 9.85
CA VAL A 58 -2.61 -11.65 9.42
C VAL A 58 -3.73 -11.58 8.38
N GLN A 59 -3.85 -12.61 7.59
CA GLN A 59 -4.87 -12.75 6.55
C GLN A 59 -6.28 -12.68 7.18
N PRO A 60 -7.13 -11.67 6.84
CA PRO A 60 -8.49 -11.62 7.37
C PRO A 60 -9.37 -12.72 6.77
N THR A 61 -10.31 -13.21 7.56
CA THR A 61 -11.35 -14.12 7.08
C THR A 61 -12.34 -13.40 6.19
N VAL A 62 -12.74 -14.05 5.11
CA VAL A 62 -13.82 -13.58 4.23
C VAL A 62 -15.06 -14.40 4.52
N ALA A 63 -16.17 -13.74 4.87
CA ALA A 63 -17.46 -14.37 5.10
C ALA A 63 -18.51 -13.73 4.19
N PHE A 64 -19.38 -14.56 3.63
CA PHE A 64 -20.53 -14.11 2.84
C PHE A 64 -21.79 -14.21 3.72
N SER A 65 -22.64 -13.19 3.67
CA SER A 65 -23.84 -13.12 4.51
C SER A 65 -24.91 -14.16 4.15
N THR A 66 -24.87 -14.69 2.93
CA THR A 66 -25.82 -15.70 2.41
C THR A 66 -25.12 -16.63 1.42
N GLY A 67 -25.71 -17.80 1.17
CA GLY A 67 -25.19 -18.81 0.23
C GLY A 67 -24.09 -19.69 0.85
N THR A 68 -23.43 -20.47 0.01
CA THR A 68 -22.38 -21.46 0.40
C THR A 68 -20.97 -21.07 -0.07
N ALA A 69 -20.82 -19.89 -0.66
CA ALA A 69 -19.50 -19.45 -1.15
C ALA A 69 -18.50 -19.31 -0.01
N THR A 70 -17.28 -19.70 -0.28
CA THR A 70 -16.12 -19.50 0.59
C THR A 70 -15.05 -18.69 -0.14
N GLY A 71 -14.28 -17.92 0.60
CA GLY A 71 -13.24 -17.06 0.01
C GLY A 71 -12.07 -16.85 0.94
N ASN A 72 -10.91 -16.63 0.35
CA ASN A 72 -9.69 -16.24 1.04
C ASN A 72 -9.27 -14.84 0.63
N SER A 73 -8.79 -14.06 1.58
CA SER A 73 -8.14 -12.80 1.29
C SER A 73 -6.65 -13.03 1.04
N VAL A 74 -6.03 -12.15 0.26
CA VAL A 74 -4.57 -12.08 0.10
C VAL A 74 -4.10 -10.73 0.61
N LEU A 75 -3.07 -10.71 1.45
CA LEU A 75 -2.46 -9.48 1.91
C LEU A 75 -1.43 -9.00 0.90
N ALA A 76 -1.54 -7.74 0.50
CA ALA A 76 -0.45 -7.06 -0.18
C ALA A 76 0.72 -6.84 0.77
N ASN A 77 1.91 -6.64 0.22
CA ASN A 77 3.07 -6.17 0.98
C ASN A 77 2.90 -4.67 1.30
N GLY A 78 1.91 -4.31 2.13
CA GLY A 78 1.56 -2.92 2.42
C GLY A 78 2.74 -2.14 2.96
N GLY A 79 3.34 -1.31 2.16
CA GLY A 79 4.53 -0.52 2.49
C GLY A 79 4.22 0.77 3.27
N ARG A 80 3.51 0.71 4.40
CA ARG A 80 3.03 1.89 5.14
C ARG A 80 3.35 1.85 6.61
N CYS A 81 3.59 3.01 7.21
CA CYS A 81 3.56 3.20 8.65
C CYS A 81 2.09 3.38 9.10
N GLU A 82 1.47 2.33 9.59
CA GLU A 82 0.04 2.37 9.98
C GLU A 82 -0.18 3.17 11.25
N THR A 83 0.66 2.98 12.25
CA THR A 83 0.60 3.66 13.54
C THR A 83 1.96 3.64 14.21
N ILE A 84 2.12 4.41 15.27
CA ILE A 84 3.26 4.38 16.18
C ILE A 84 2.78 3.80 17.51
N GLN A 85 3.41 2.71 17.93
CA GLN A 85 3.15 2.09 19.23
C GLN A 85 4.14 2.65 20.25
N ILE A 86 3.63 3.24 21.32
CA ILE A 86 4.43 3.60 22.48
C ILE A 86 4.76 2.33 23.26
N VAL A 87 6.01 2.04 23.43
CA VAL A 87 6.53 0.93 24.25
C VAL A 87 6.82 1.42 25.66
N ASP A 88 7.44 2.58 25.77
CA ASP A 88 7.68 3.31 27.00
C ASP A 88 7.43 4.80 26.75
N GLY A 89 6.62 5.43 27.56
CA GLY A 89 6.30 6.86 27.43
C GLY A 89 7.40 7.79 27.94
N GLY A 90 8.40 7.24 28.61
CA GLY A 90 9.47 8.02 29.26
C GLY A 90 8.97 8.93 30.37
N THR A 91 9.78 9.87 30.77
CA THR A 91 9.49 10.83 31.84
C THR A 91 10.10 12.21 31.58
N GLY A 92 9.58 13.24 32.26
CA GLY A 92 10.15 14.57 32.25
C GLY A 92 9.81 15.44 31.04
N TYR A 93 8.91 15.02 30.18
CA TYR A 93 8.44 15.82 29.05
C TYR A 93 7.58 16.98 29.53
N SER A 94 8.07 18.19 29.35
CA SER A 94 7.32 19.42 29.67
C SER A 94 6.47 19.93 28.50
N ALA A 95 6.76 19.45 27.28
CA ALA A 95 6.04 19.74 26.03
C ALA A 95 6.12 18.54 25.09
N SER A 96 5.46 18.62 23.95
CA SER A 96 5.56 17.59 22.89
C SER A 96 6.98 17.54 22.33
N PRO A 97 7.66 16.38 22.32
CA PRO A 97 8.98 16.20 21.75
C PRO A 97 8.96 16.30 20.23
N THR A 98 10.14 16.40 19.63
CA THR A 98 10.29 16.14 18.18
C THR A 98 10.27 14.63 17.95
N VAL A 99 9.40 14.18 17.06
CA VAL A 99 9.34 12.78 16.63
C VAL A 99 9.52 12.71 15.13
N THR A 100 10.45 11.87 14.70
CA THR A 100 10.72 11.61 13.28
C THR A 100 10.50 10.14 12.96
N ILE A 101 9.98 9.86 11.77
CA ILE A 101 9.86 8.52 11.18
C ILE A 101 10.93 8.43 10.10
N SER A 102 11.64 7.30 10.00
CA SER A 102 12.61 7.09 8.92
C SER A 102 11.94 7.19 7.56
N GLU A 103 12.68 7.70 6.58
CA GLU A 103 12.21 7.83 5.19
C GLU A 103 11.86 6.46 4.58
N ALA A 104 10.97 6.48 3.59
CA ALA A 104 10.72 5.33 2.74
C ALA A 104 11.98 4.99 1.93
N PRO A 105 12.36 3.70 1.80
CA PRO A 105 13.55 3.32 1.05
C PRO A 105 13.38 3.59 -0.44
N GLN A 106 14.52 3.86 -1.10
CA GLN A 106 14.61 3.92 -2.55
C GLN A 106 14.67 2.49 -3.10
N ILE A 107 13.87 2.19 -4.12
CA ILE A 107 13.92 0.92 -4.83
C ILE A 107 14.61 1.18 -6.17
N ALA A 108 15.90 0.84 -6.22
CA ALA A 108 16.73 1.04 -7.40
C ALA A 108 16.49 -0.04 -8.46
N PHE A 109 16.62 0.34 -9.72
CA PHE A 109 16.64 -0.56 -10.87
C PHE A 109 17.54 0.03 -11.97
N THR A 110 18.00 -0.82 -12.90
CA THR A 110 18.77 -0.38 -14.05
C THR A 110 17.88 -0.44 -15.28
N ALA A 111 17.75 0.68 -15.97
CA ALA A 111 16.96 0.77 -17.19
C ALA A 111 17.57 -0.08 -18.32
N ASN A 112 16.84 -1.07 -18.75
CA ASN A 112 17.16 -1.99 -19.84
C ASN A 112 15.90 -2.77 -20.26
N ASN A 113 15.99 -3.57 -21.32
CA ASN A 113 14.89 -4.37 -21.87
C ASN A 113 14.38 -5.53 -20.97
N ILE A 114 14.98 -5.75 -19.81
CA ILE A 114 14.51 -6.70 -18.81
C ILE A 114 13.68 -5.98 -17.74
N ALA A 115 14.17 -4.82 -17.28
CA ALA A 115 13.49 -4.03 -16.28
C ALA A 115 12.30 -3.23 -16.84
N ILE A 116 12.40 -2.78 -18.10
CA ILE A 116 11.36 -1.96 -18.76
C ILE A 116 10.86 -2.67 -19.99
N ILE A 117 9.59 -3.05 -19.99
CA ILE A 117 8.93 -3.70 -21.13
C ILE A 117 8.04 -2.67 -21.84
N ILE A 118 8.57 -2.08 -22.90
CA ILE A 118 7.91 -1.02 -23.68
C ILE A 118 6.53 -1.48 -24.20
N ALA A 119 6.42 -2.70 -24.71
CA ALA A 119 5.18 -3.23 -25.27
C ALA A 119 4.02 -3.33 -24.24
N ALA A 120 4.34 -3.28 -22.96
CA ALA A 120 3.39 -3.39 -21.85
C ALA A 120 3.37 -2.16 -20.94
N ASP A 121 4.25 -1.18 -21.16
CA ASP A 121 4.46 0.00 -20.28
C ASP A 121 4.78 -0.40 -18.83
N THR A 122 5.56 -1.46 -18.64
CA THR A 122 5.83 -1.99 -17.29
C THR A 122 7.27 -1.78 -16.87
N ILE A 123 7.44 -1.62 -15.55
CA ILE A 123 8.73 -1.57 -14.87
C ILE A 123 8.78 -2.74 -13.89
N THR A 124 9.85 -3.53 -13.95
CA THR A 124 10.11 -4.64 -13.04
C THR A 124 10.82 -4.12 -11.79
N LEU A 125 10.18 -4.26 -10.65
CA LEU A 125 10.69 -3.93 -9.31
C LEU A 125 10.44 -5.13 -8.40
N THR A 126 11.42 -6.01 -8.26
CA THR A 126 11.27 -7.27 -7.51
C THR A 126 10.80 -7.05 -6.08
N ALA A 127 9.75 -7.74 -5.67
CA ALA A 127 9.17 -7.74 -4.34
C ALA A 127 8.80 -6.34 -3.83
N HIS A 128 8.36 -5.44 -4.72
CA HIS A 128 7.99 -4.08 -4.34
C HIS A 128 6.75 -4.05 -3.41
N PRO A 129 6.70 -3.09 -2.46
CA PRO A 129 5.58 -2.97 -1.52
C PRO A 129 4.46 -2.05 -2.01
N PHE A 130 4.57 -1.51 -3.23
CA PHE A 130 3.62 -0.53 -3.74
C PHE A 130 2.27 -1.13 -4.11
N GLU A 131 1.23 -0.30 -3.94
CA GLU A 131 -0.14 -0.57 -4.34
C GLU A 131 -0.63 0.42 -5.39
N THR A 132 -1.67 0.04 -6.14
CA THR A 132 -2.30 0.96 -7.10
C THR A 132 -2.79 2.22 -6.39
N GLY A 133 -2.42 3.38 -6.91
CA GLY A 133 -2.74 4.69 -6.36
C GLY A 133 -1.68 5.24 -5.38
N ASP A 134 -0.62 4.49 -5.05
CA ASP A 134 0.49 5.05 -4.29
C ASP A 134 1.21 6.11 -5.10
N ALA A 135 1.41 7.29 -4.50
CA ALA A 135 2.26 8.31 -5.07
C ALA A 135 3.74 7.94 -4.85
N VAL A 136 4.54 8.07 -5.89
CA VAL A 136 5.98 7.75 -5.87
C VAL A 136 6.77 8.82 -6.61
N LEU A 137 7.99 9.07 -6.15
CA LEU A 137 8.97 9.85 -6.88
C LEU A 137 9.73 8.91 -7.83
N PHE A 138 9.74 9.23 -9.11
CA PHE A 138 10.68 8.67 -10.07
C PHE A 138 11.91 9.57 -10.16
N ASP A 139 13.10 8.98 -10.07
CA ASP A 139 14.36 9.70 -10.11
C ASP A 139 15.38 8.92 -10.95
N SER A 140 15.90 9.55 -11.97
CA SER A 140 16.89 8.99 -12.88
C SER A 140 18.27 9.63 -12.75
N SER A 141 18.44 10.68 -11.95
CA SER A 141 19.67 11.50 -11.93
C SER A 141 20.43 11.46 -10.62
N THR A 142 19.80 11.16 -9.48
CA THR A 142 20.45 11.27 -8.17
C THR A 142 21.49 10.19 -7.93
N ILE A 143 21.26 8.95 -8.37
CA ILE A 143 22.23 7.84 -8.19
C ILE A 143 23.15 7.63 -9.39
N ASP A 144 22.77 8.12 -10.56
CA ASP A 144 23.56 8.04 -11.79
C ASP A 144 23.28 9.29 -12.65
N ALA A 145 24.16 10.28 -12.55
CA ALA A 145 24.03 11.53 -13.30
C ALA A 145 24.11 11.35 -14.85
N SER A 146 24.53 10.19 -15.32
CA SER A 146 24.57 9.83 -16.75
C SER A 146 23.35 9.05 -17.21
N ALA A 147 22.46 8.69 -16.31
CA ALA A 147 21.24 7.95 -16.64
C ALA A 147 20.31 8.78 -17.54
N VAL A 148 19.65 8.11 -18.45
CA VAL A 148 18.64 8.68 -19.34
C VAL A 148 17.29 8.08 -18.98
N ALA A 149 16.36 8.92 -18.56
CA ALA A 149 15.00 8.48 -18.23
C ALA A 149 14.33 7.77 -19.41
N PRO A 150 13.49 6.74 -19.17
CA PRO A 150 12.64 6.15 -20.19
C PRO A 150 11.79 7.21 -20.87
N THR A 151 11.64 7.15 -22.19
CA THR A 151 10.80 8.11 -22.91
C THR A 151 9.34 7.96 -22.49
N GLY A 152 8.74 9.05 -22.02
CA GLY A 152 7.42 9.09 -21.40
C GLY A 152 7.50 9.44 -19.91
N LEU A 153 8.67 9.25 -19.27
CA LEU A 153 8.90 9.63 -17.88
C LEU A 153 9.81 10.87 -17.80
N THR A 154 9.59 11.66 -16.78
CA THR A 154 10.38 12.87 -16.47
C THR A 154 11.08 12.67 -15.13
N ASP A 155 12.36 13.00 -15.08
CA ASP A 155 13.17 12.95 -13.86
C ASP A 155 12.58 13.83 -12.75
N GLN A 156 12.79 13.47 -11.50
CA GLN A 156 12.33 14.17 -10.30
C GLN A 156 10.81 14.45 -10.30
N THR A 157 10.03 13.54 -10.88
CA THR A 157 8.60 13.71 -11.03
C THR A 157 7.81 12.70 -10.22
N THR A 158 6.71 13.17 -9.60
CA THR A 158 5.76 12.31 -8.89
C THR A 158 4.81 11.65 -9.87
N TYR A 159 4.74 10.34 -9.80
CA TYR A 159 3.81 9.47 -10.52
C TYR A 159 2.95 8.67 -9.56
N TYR A 160 1.97 7.94 -10.10
CA TYR A 160 1.09 7.07 -9.34
C TYR A 160 1.22 5.63 -9.83
N ILE A 161 1.30 4.70 -8.89
CA ILE A 161 1.49 3.27 -9.20
C ILE A 161 0.19 2.67 -9.75
N ILE A 162 0.32 1.89 -10.81
CA ILE A 162 -0.61 0.83 -11.20
C ILE A 162 0.12 -0.48 -10.91
N ARG A 163 -0.32 -1.20 -9.88
CA ARG A 163 0.27 -2.48 -9.50
C ARG A 163 -0.21 -3.57 -10.46
N VAL A 164 0.72 -4.24 -11.12
CA VAL A 164 0.42 -5.40 -11.98
C VAL A 164 0.50 -6.68 -11.15
N ASP A 165 1.62 -6.89 -10.46
CA ASP A 165 1.86 -8.02 -9.55
C ASP A 165 2.87 -7.64 -8.46
N ASN A 166 3.46 -8.63 -7.75
CA ASN A 166 4.45 -8.38 -6.70
C ASN A 166 5.82 -7.89 -7.20
N ASN A 167 6.08 -7.98 -8.49
CA ASN A 167 7.38 -7.65 -9.10
C ASN A 167 7.25 -6.62 -10.22
N THR A 168 6.04 -6.21 -10.58
CA THR A 168 5.79 -5.42 -11.78
C THR A 168 4.80 -4.32 -11.52
N ILE A 169 5.16 -3.11 -11.95
CA ILE A 169 4.30 -1.93 -11.87
C ILE A 169 4.16 -1.27 -13.25
N LYS A 170 3.18 -0.39 -13.37
CA LYS A 170 3.13 0.69 -14.36
C LYS A 170 3.03 2.03 -13.63
N LEU A 171 3.34 3.11 -14.32
CA LEU A 171 3.20 4.47 -13.80
C LEU A 171 2.06 5.19 -14.50
N ALA A 172 1.34 6.01 -13.75
CA ALA A 172 0.26 6.87 -14.23
C ALA A 172 0.54 8.33 -13.86
N ALA A 173 0.03 9.26 -14.66
CA ALA A 173 0.24 10.71 -14.46
C ALA A 173 -0.57 11.26 -13.29
N SER A 174 -1.69 10.63 -12.93
CA SER A 174 -2.57 11.06 -11.84
C SER A 174 -3.12 9.84 -11.07
N LEU A 175 -3.62 10.10 -9.85
CA LEU A 175 -4.34 9.10 -9.06
C LEU A 175 -5.58 8.55 -9.80
N ALA A 176 -6.28 9.42 -10.54
CA ALA A 176 -7.44 9.01 -11.32
C ALA A 176 -7.04 8.05 -12.46
N ASP A 177 -5.95 8.35 -13.17
CA ASP A 177 -5.41 7.48 -14.22
C ASP A 177 -4.97 6.13 -13.64
N ALA A 178 -4.27 6.14 -12.49
CA ALA A 178 -3.86 4.92 -11.82
C ALA A 178 -5.05 4.03 -11.46
N ASN A 179 -6.11 4.60 -10.89
CA ASN A 179 -7.32 3.88 -10.52
C ASN A 179 -8.10 3.35 -11.75
N ASN A 180 -7.99 4.04 -12.88
CA ASN A 180 -8.60 3.62 -14.16
C ASN A 180 -7.70 2.67 -14.97
N GLY A 181 -6.48 2.38 -14.51
CA GLY A 181 -5.52 1.55 -15.22
C GLY A 181 -4.88 2.22 -16.44
N THR A 182 -4.96 3.55 -16.56
CA THR A 182 -4.38 4.34 -17.65
C THR A 182 -2.91 4.61 -17.36
N ALA A 183 -2.03 3.84 -17.98
CA ALA A 183 -0.59 3.98 -17.81
C ALA A 183 0.01 5.05 -18.73
N ILE A 184 1.17 5.56 -18.33
CA ILE A 184 2.04 6.37 -19.21
C ILE A 184 2.61 5.46 -20.28
N ASN A 185 2.55 5.91 -21.53
CA ASN A 185 3.14 5.20 -22.67
C ASN A 185 4.67 5.38 -22.65
N ILE A 186 5.39 4.30 -22.42
CA ILE A 186 6.86 4.25 -22.44
C ILE A 186 7.30 3.81 -23.83
N THR A 187 7.99 4.67 -24.56
CA THR A 187 8.40 4.41 -25.96
C THR A 187 9.89 4.14 -26.15
N ALA A 188 10.70 4.32 -25.10
CA ALA A 188 12.11 3.88 -25.07
C ALA A 188 12.51 3.56 -23.62
N GLU A 189 13.41 2.61 -23.45
CA GLU A 189 13.81 2.07 -22.14
C GLU A 189 14.62 3.03 -21.28
N GLY A 190 15.30 4.00 -21.92
CA GLY A 190 16.31 4.81 -21.25
C GLY A 190 17.60 4.02 -21.00
N SER A 191 18.42 4.47 -20.06
CA SER A 191 19.66 3.80 -19.67
C SER A 191 20.16 4.25 -18.30
N GLY A 192 20.99 3.45 -17.65
CA GLY A 192 21.61 3.76 -16.36
C GLY A 192 20.76 3.36 -15.16
N SER A 193 21.26 3.71 -13.97
CA SER A 193 20.62 3.36 -12.71
C SER A 193 19.68 4.48 -12.24
N MET A 194 18.48 4.10 -11.84
CA MET A 194 17.44 4.99 -11.36
C MET A 194 16.65 4.35 -10.22
N PHE A 195 15.77 5.09 -9.57
CA PHE A 195 14.95 4.52 -8.51
C PHE A 195 13.51 5.03 -8.52
N ILE A 196 12.68 4.29 -7.82
CA ILE A 196 11.36 4.71 -7.39
C ILE A 196 11.34 4.75 -5.87
N LYS A 197 10.93 5.88 -5.30
CA LYS A 197 10.79 6.09 -3.86
C LYS A 197 9.33 6.36 -3.52
N GLY A 198 8.81 5.69 -2.48
CA GLY A 198 7.49 5.99 -1.95
C GLY A 198 7.42 7.33 -1.23
N THR A 199 6.23 7.70 -0.81
CA THR A 199 6.01 8.86 0.05
C THR A 199 6.44 8.57 1.47
N ASP A 200 7.13 9.51 2.12
CA ASP A 200 7.54 9.39 3.51
C ASP A 200 6.33 9.47 4.46
N ALA A 201 6.35 8.66 5.52
CA ALA A 201 5.38 8.78 6.60
C ALA A 201 5.67 10.03 7.44
N THR A 202 4.63 10.70 7.91
CA THR A 202 4.78 11.89 8.76
C THR A 202 4.03 11.76 10.07
N VAL A 203 4.61 12.36 11.11
CA VAL A 203 4.03 12.43 12.45
C VAL A 203 2.93 13.49 12.49
N GLY A 204 1.84 13.17 13.17
CA GLY A 204 0.75 14.08 13.48
C GLY A 204 0.82 14.61 14.92
N ALA A 205 -0.31 14.60 15.62
CA ALA A 205 -0.38 15.05 17.00
C ALA A 205 0.39 14.12 17.95
N ILE A 206 1.11 14.74 18.90
CA ILE A 206 1.80 14.05 19.99
C ILE A 206 1.10 14.44 21.28
N THR A 207 0.70 13.47 22.09
CA THR A 207 0.07 13.71 23.40
C THR A 207 1.06 13.40 24.51
N VAL A 208 1.28 14.39 25.38
CA VAL A 208 2.06 14.24 26.61
C VAL A 208 1.11 14.42 27.80
N SER A 209 1.17 13.51 28.76
CA SER A 209 0.39 13.56 29.99
C SER A 209 1.23 13.13 31.17
N ALA A 210 1.17 13.88 32.27
CA ALA A 210 1.96 13.65 33.48
C ALA A 210 3.49 13.48 33.22
N GLY A 211 4.01 14.18 32.22
CA GLY A 211 5.42 14.12 31.84
C GLY A 211 5.83 12.90 31.02
N ALA A 212 4.89 12.11 30.54
CA ALA A 212 5.14 10.97 29.67
C ALA A 212 4.39 11.12 28.33
N ILE A 213 4.96 10.56 27.24
CA ILE A 213 4.29 10.48 25.95
C ILE A 213 3.25 9.38 26.02
N THR A 214 2.00 9.69 25.73
CA THR A 214 0.88 8.74 25.78
C THR A 214 0.34 8.36 24.40
N ALA A 215 0.57 9.21 23.39
CA ALA A 215 0.21 8.90 22.01
C ALA A 215 1.06 9.69 21.01
N ILE A 216 1.33 9.08 19.87
CA ILE A 216 1.92 9.69 18.68
C ILE A 216 1.05 9.29 17.49
N ALA A 217 0.39 10.23 16.85
CA ALA A 217 -0.42 9.98 15.67
C ALA A 217 0.47 9.95 14.41
N VAL A 218 0.07 9.17 13.42
CA VAL A 218 0.62 9.23 12.04
C VAL A 218 -0.35 10.06 11.21
N SER A 219 0.10 11.17 10.65
CA SER A 219 -0.73 12.05 9.81
C SER A 219 -0.74 11.60 8.35
N VAL A 220 0.41 11.17 7.84
CA VAL A 220 0.55 10.52 6.53
C VAL A 220 1.21 9.17 6.73
N LYS A 221 0.60 8.11 6.25
CA LYS A 221 1.11 6.74 6.44
C LYS A 221 2.30 6.40 5.54
N GLY A 222 2.53 7.21 4.51
CA GLY A 222 3.56 6.96 3.51
C GLY A 222 3.29 5.75 2.62
N SER A 223 4.27 5.37 1.83
CA SER A 223 4.27 4.19 0.98
C SER A 223 5.70 3.73 0.72
N GLY A 224 5.90 2.51 0.23
CA GLY A 224 7.24 2.04 -0.14
C GLY A 224 8.07 1.43 0.99
N TYR A 225 7.57 1.36 2.23
CA TYR A 225 8.27 0.72 3.34
C TYR A 225 8.29 -0.80 3.17
N LEU A 226 9.48 -1.39 3.19
CA LEU A 226 9.66 -2.85 3.13
C LEU A 226 9.60 -3.49 4.53
N THR A 227 9.92 -2.72 5.55
CA THR A 227 9.90 -3.12 6.97
C THR A 227 9.30 -2.00 7.81
N ALA A 228 9.04 -2.28 9.08
CA ALA A 228 8.60 -1.26 10.03
C ALA A 228 9.58 -0.08 10.06
N PRO A 229 9.10 1.17 9.88
CA PRO A 229 9.98 2.33 9.94
C PRO A 229 10.50 2.57 11.36
N THR A 230 11.71 3.08 11.46
CA THR A 230 12.28 3.52 12.73
C THR A 230 11.62 4.82 13.18
N VAL A 231 11.26 4.90 14.46
CA VAL A 231 10.74 6.11 15.10
C VAL A 231 11.82 6.65 16.05
N THR A 232 12.20 7.90 15.86
CA THR A 232 13.17 8.59 16.71
C THR A 232 12.48 9.71 17.48
N ILE A 233 12.68 9.74 18.81
CA ILE A 233 12.12 10.76 19.70
C ILE A 233 13.28 11.57 20.27
N THR A 234 13.23 12.90 20.10
CA THR A 234 14.25 13.83 20.58
C THR A 234 13.60 14.95 21.38
N ASP A 235 14.08 15.16 22.59
CA ASP A 235 13.65 16.25 23.50
C ASP A 235 14.81 16.72 24.36
N SER A 236 14.72 17.98 24.84
CA SER A 236 15.73 18.59 25.71
C SER A 236 15.46 18.39 27.22
N THR A 237 14.25 17.96 27.58
CA THR A 237 13.79 17.84 28.98
C THR A 237 13.39 16.42 29.34
N GLY A 238 12.70 15.72 28.45
CA GLY A 238 12.24 14.34 28.65
C GLY A 238 13.25 13.31 28.21
N THR A 239 13.19 12.13 28.80
CA THR A 239 14.09 11.00 28.49
C THR A 239 13.37 9.66 28.57
N GLY A 240 13.95 8.63 27.95
CA GLY A 240 13.53 7.24 28.10
C GLY A 240 12.35 6.79 27.27
N ALA A 241 11.74 7.66 26.43
CA ALA A 241 10.62 7.24 25.59
C ALA A 241 11.12 6.32 24.45
N ILE A 242 10.38 5.25 24.23
CA ILE A 242 10.61 4.25 23.17
C ILE A 242 9.31 4.05 22.40
N ALA A 243 9.39 4.16 21.09
CA ALA A 243 8.25 3.89 20.20
C ALA A 243 8.68 3.12 18.95
N ASN A 244 7.78 2.30 18.44
CA ASN A 244 7.96 1.53 17.21
C ASN A 244 6.96 1.96 16.16
N GLY A 245 7.41 2.12 14.92
CA GLY A 245 6.52 2.20 13.77
C GLY A 245 5.90 0.83 13.52
N ILE A 246 4.61 0.79 13.27
CA ILE A 246 3.91 -0.43 12.90
C ILE A 246 3.74 -0.46 11.37
N HIS A 247 4.37 -1.45 10.76
CA HIS A 247 4.26 -1.69 9.33
C HIS A 247 2.94 -2.40 9.02
N GLY A 248 2.08 -1.74 8.26
CA GLY A 248 0.77 -2.27 7.91
C GLY A 248 0.76 -2.92 6.54
N LYS A 249 -0.10 -3.92 6.41
CA LYS A 249 -0.45 -4.57 5.14
C LYS A 249 -1.91 -4.27 4.82
N ALA A 250 -2.24 -4.21 3.53
CA ALA A 250 -3.60 -4.09 3.03
C ALA A 250 -4.05 -5.41 2.38
N VAL A 251 -5.35 -5.65 2.26
CA VAL A 251 -5.87 -6.80 1.49
C VAL A 251 -5.64 -6.53 0.00
N SER A 252 -4.86 -7.36 -0.67
CA SER A 252 -4.56 -7.22 -2.11
C SER A 252 -5.52 -8.01 -2.99
N GLU A 253 -6.02 -9.12 -2.49
CA GLU A 253 -6.85 -10.04 -3.25
C GLU A 253 -7.79 -10.82 -2.32
N ILE A 254 -8.97 -11.15 -2.82
CA ILE A 254 -9.88 -12.13 -2.21
C ILE A 254 -10.12 -13.22 -3.26
N THR A 255 -9.71 -14.44 -2.96
CA THR A 255 -9.98 -15.60 -3.80
C THR A 255 -11.14 -16.41 -3.24
N LEU A 256 -12.03 -16.87 -4.09
CA LEU A 256 -13.04 -17.87 -3.71
C LEU A 256 -12.42 -19.25 -3.71
N THR A 257 -12.67 -20.02 -2.67
CA THR A 257 -12.09 -21.35 -2.49
C THR A 257 -13.11 -22.48 -2.73
N ASP A 258 -14.39 -22.14 -2.77
CA ASP A 258 -15.48 -23.10 -3.08
C ASP A 258 -16.68 -22.38 -3.71
N ALA A 259 -17.45 -23.09 -4.58
CA ALA A 259 -18.57 -22.59 -5.36
C ALA A 259 -19.88 -23.28 -5.00
#